data_190be6524359eb44c6597744702f4e9c
#
_entry.id   190be6524359eb44c6597744702f4e9c
#
_cell.length_a   1.000
_cell.length_b   1.000
_cell.length_c   1.000
_cell.angle_alpha   90.00
_cell.angle_beta   90.00
_cell.angle_gamma   90.00
#
_symmetry.space_group_name_H-M   'P 1'
#
loop_
_entity.id
_entity.type
_entity.pdbx_description
1 polymer ?
#
loop_
_entity_poly.entity_id
_entity_poly.type
_entity_poly.pdbx_seq_one_letter_code
_entity_poly.pdbx_strand_id
1 'polypeptide(L)'
;MTTSPRGYPFETIAYDVGQMNTLHERLTKAKEAVEQMQLVLNNLTGHLEGSGAAIDRVRSSAGDVAAALEKPSDRIERLSGIVLRYGTAVEAHGGKANQLMADVSAAQTALSTAVAEVGTAEDELGAWTRSDDYRAWSAGEETETSTSTLLSRDDRFREGVTTAQGTRDRAAEDLADAWTAWEREFEAWDDAYARAVASLARVDSGYISTADAPSLAALADADSPEEVAAIWDSMSEAERARIAASYPEFIGNLEGIPYEYRIAANVAVLEETSKTSWGEPRDGEIEALLSELKDHGGVPISLNLFDKNQGTAAMLYVDGFSYDRSRLVDPLTGITNVSVLLGGMLTELRHLRDWGATASDVNKGVARDGGTGAAIVWFGYDTPNYETVGGMDLAVAGAESLTSFLRGLDHEAPGDAVTTVIGHSYGSTTAFLAVGSAYDNLGVDNLIAVGSAGLTDRALGEDPDARVDYAGTNIYASTSPEDMWARKGRWASDGLNLIRWGTHSIDPGSIDGATSFDSNGGYGPNLDGSQPTSARHDGTPLLQTPGHGTHDEGDWSIGTTGYPEGYLQDGSESFANIIEIINTGDPLTTPGGYGSDDWWLW
;
A
#
# COMPACT_ATOMS: atom_id res chain seq x y z
N MET A 1 -13.48 -15.22 -8.06
CA MET A 1 -12.58 -14.37 -7.26
C MET A 1 -11.29 -14.27 -8.00
N THR A 2 -10.84 -13.08 -8.24
CA THR A 2 -9.63 -12.82 -9.03
C THR A 2 -8.40 -12.56 -8.15
N THR A 3 -8.58 -12.42 -6.82
CA THR A 3 -7.51 -12.11 -5.86
C THR A 3 -7.63 -12.94 -4.58
N SER A 4 -6.50 -13.17 -3.91
CA SER A 4 -6.41 -13.79 -2.59
C SER A 4 -6.75 -12.78 -1.46
N PRO A 5 -6.90 -13.20 -0.21
CA PRO A 5 -7.04 -12.32 0.95
C PRO A 5 -5.94 -11.27 1.09
N ARG A 6 -4.71 -11.55 0.71
CA ARG A 6 -3.58 -10.59 0.73
C ARG A 6 -3.41 -9.80 -0.58
N GLY A 7 -4.40 -9.85 -1.49
CA GLY A 7 -4.41 -9.09 -2.72
C GLY A 7 -3.65 -9.71 -3.90
N TYR A 8 -3.05 -10.89 -3.74
CA TYR A 8 -2.34 -11.54 -4.83
C TYR A 8 -3.32 -12.02 -5.92
N PRO A 9 -2.99 -11.88 -7.21
CA PRO A 9 -3.83 -12.36 -8.29
C PRO A 9 -3.97 -13.89 -8.23
N PHE A 10 -5.22 -14.37 -8.11
CA PHE A 10 -5.51 -15.80 -8.07
C PHE A 10 -5.59 -16.37 -9.48
N GLU A 11 -4.43 -16.55 -10.08
CA GLU A 11 -4.26 -17.04 -11.46
C GLU A 11 -3.14 -18.07 -11.53
N THR A 12 -3.13 -18.84 -12.62
CA THR A 12 -2.07 -19.82 -12.85
C THR A 12 -0.76 -19.11 -13.19
N ILE A 13 0.28 -19.41 -12.42
CA ILE A 13 1.63 -18.97 -12.71
C ILE A 13 2.11 -19.70 -13.96
N ALA A 14 2.33 -18.95 -15.05
CA ALA A 14 2.84 -19.50 -16.30
C ALA A 14 4.37 -19.61 -16.24
N TYR A 15 4.91 -20.80 -16.49
CA TYR A 15 6.35 -21.02 -16.54
C TYR A 15 6.71 -22.23 -17.42
N ASP A 16 7.96 -22.25 -17.88
CA ASP A 16 8.53 -23.38 -18.63
C ASP A 16 9.94 -23.68 -18.11
N VAL A 17 10.03 -24.59 -17.16
CA VAL A 17 11.31 -25.02 -16.56
C VAL A 17 12.24 -25.63 -17.63
N GLY A 18 11.69 -26.30 -18.65
CA GLY A 18 12.48 -26.88 -19.74
C GLY A 18 13.20 -25.81 -20.57
N GLN A 19 12.51 -24.70 -20.88
CA GLN A 19 13.15 -23.56 -21.56
C GLN A 19 14.19 -22.86 -20.66
N MET A 20 13.92 -22.70 -19.37
CA MET A 20 14.88 -22.11 -18.42
C MET A 20 16.14 -22.97 -18.32
N ASN A 21 16.03 -24.28 -18.20
CA ASN A 21 17.16 -25.19 -18.16
C ASN A 21 17.96 -25.16 -19.48
N THR A 22 17.25 -25.13 -20.63
CA THR A 22 17.90 -24.99 -21.94
C THR A 22 18.67 -23.67 -22.05
N LEU A 23 18.11 -22.57 -21.53
CA LEU A 23 18.78 -21.28 -21.53
C LEU A 23 20.02 -21.30 -20.63
N HIS A 24 19.91 -21.87 -19.43
CA HIS A 24 21.04 -22.06 -18.51
C HIS A 24 22.18 -22.85 -19.18
N GLU A 25 21.88 -23.99 -19.83
CA GLU A 25 22.88 -24.79 -20.56
C GLU A 25 23.54 -23.99 -21.69
N ARG A 26 22.77 -23.22 -22.47
CA ARG A 26 23.31 -22.38 -23.55
C ARG A 26 24.25 -21.30 -23.02
N LEU A 27 23.88 -20.65 -21.89
CA LEU A 27 24.73 -19.64 -21.24
C LEU A 27 26.03 -20.30 -20.72
N THR A 28 25.94 -21.46 -20.11
CA THR A 28 27.12 -22.21 -19.63
C THR A 28 28.09 -22.55 -20.79
N LYS A 29 27.56 -23.05 -21.90
CA LYS A 29 28.37 -23.31 -23.10
C LYS A 29 28.99 -22.05 -23.70
N ALA A 30 28.25 -20.93 -23.69
CA ALA A 30 28.77 -19.64 -24.16
C ALA A 30 29.92 -19.14 -23.27
N LYS A 31 29.81 -19.30 -21.94
CA LYS A 31 30.90 -19.00 -21.00
C LYS A 31 32.15 -19.83 -21.30
N GLU A 32 31.99 -21.15 -21.44
CA GLU A 32 33.09 -22.06 -21.77
C GLU A 32 33.82 -21.65 -23.08
N ALA A 33 33.06 -21.23 -24.10
CA ALA A 33 33.62 -20.75 -25.37
C ALA A 33 34.44 -19.45 -25.19
N VAL A 34 33.97 -18.52 -24.36
CA VAL A 34 34.71 -17.27 -24.05
C VAL A 34 35.98 -17.58 -23.27
N GLU A 35 35.92 -18.47 -22.29
CA GLU A 35 37.10 -18.92 -21.51
C GLU A 35 38.14 -19.63 -22.39
N GLN A 36 37.69 -20.44 -23.35
CA GLN A 36 38.62 -21.05 -24.33
C GLN A 36 39.30 -20.00 -25.23
N MET A 37 38.56 -18.97 -25.68
CA MET A 37 39.15 -17.85 -26.39
C MET A 37 40.20 -17.10 -25.56
N GLN A 38 39.92 -16.83 -24.29
CA GLN A 38 40.88 -16.21 -23.37
C GLN A 38 42.15 -17.06 -23.20
N LEU A 39 41.95 -18.38 -23.04
CA LEU A 39 43.09 -19.32 -22.93
C LEU A 39 43.96 -19.29 -24.18
N VAL A 40 43.36 -19.30 -25.36
CA VAL A 40 44.08 -19.22 -26.64
C VAL A 40 44.87 -17.91 -26.76
N LEU A 41 44.26 -16.78 -26.41
CA LEU A 41 44.89 -15.46 -26.44
C LEU A 41 46.03 -15.35 -25.41
N ASN A 42 45.82 -15.85 -24.21
CA ASN A 42 46.87 -15.89 -23.17
C ASN A 42 48.01 -16.78 -23.57
N ASN A 43 47.77 -17.92 -24.19
CA ASN A 43 48.81 -18.79 -24.75
C ASN A 43 49.59 -18.10 -25.89
N LEU A 44 48.88 -17.32 -26.74
CA LEU A 44 49.51 -16.54 -27.79
C LEU A 44 50.46 -15.48 -27.21
N THR A 45 50.05 -14.77 -26.14
CA THR A 45 50.90 -13.79 -25.46
C THR A 45 52.13 -14.40 -24.82
N GLY A 46 52.03 -15.63 -24.26
CA GLY A 46 53.09 -16.33 -23.56
C GLY A 46 54.06 -17.09 -24.45
N HIS A 47 53.63 -17.57 -25.62
CA HIS A 47 54.41 -18.49 -26.46
C HIS A 47 54.75 -17.95 -27.86
N LEU A 48 54.37 -16.68 -28.16
CA LEU A 48 54.74 -16.06 -29.45
C LEU A 48 56.27 -15.84 -29.49
N GLU A 49 56.97 -16.68 -30.25
CA GLU A 49 58.43 -16.55 -30.42
C GLU A 49 58.80 -15.40 -31.36
N GLY A 50 59.88 -14.69 -31.03
CA GLY A 50 60.44 -13.59 -31.80
C GLY A 50 60.55 -12.29 -31.00
N SER A 51 61.24 -11.33 -31.56
CA SER A 51 61.46 -10.00 -30.93
C SER A 51 61.28 -8.89 -31.95
N GLY A 52 60.82 -7.72 -31.47
CA GLY A 52 60.66 -6.51 -32.27
C GLY A 52 59.28 -5.90 -32.15
N ALA A 53 59.14 -4.62 -32.46
CA ALA A 53 57.96 -3.79 -32.22
C ALA A 53 56.63 -4.33 -32.83
N ALA A 54 56.71 -5.16 -33.85
CA ALA A 54 55.50 -5.80 -34.42
C ALA A 54 55.01 -6.97 -33.55
N ILE A 55 55.95 -7.81 -33.05
CA ILE A 55 55.63 -8.94 -32.17
C ILE A 55 55.16 -8.43 -30.82
N ASP A 56 55.79 -7.41 -30.27
CA ASP A 56 55.40 -6.79 -29.00
C ASP A 56 53.97 -6.18 -29.06
N ARG A 57 53.60 -5.58 -30.21
CA ARG A 57 52.23 -5.12 -30.43
C ARG A 57 51.21 -6.27 -30.51
N VAL A 58 51.55 -7.37 -31.17
CA VAL A 58 50.66 -8.52 -31.22
C VAL A 58 50.44 -9.12 -29.84
N ARG A 59 51.53 -9.25 -29.02
CA ARG A 59 51.41 -9.70 -27.64
C ARG A 59 50.55 -8.78 -26.79
N SER A 60 50.78 -7.46 -26.86
CA SER A 60 49.98 -6.48 -26.12
C SER A 60 48.53 -6.54 -26.55
N SER A 61 48.22 -6.51 -27.86
CA SER A 61 46.85 -6.58 -28.34
C SER A 61 46.14 -7.90 -27.96
N ALA A 62 46.84 -9.03 -28.02
CA ALA A 62 46.26 -10.31 -27.59
C ALA A 62 45.98 -10.34 -26.08
N GLY A 63 46.86 -9.75 -25.26
CA GLY A 63 46.62 -9.56 -23.83
C GLY A 63 45.46 -8.63 -23.52
N ASP A 64 45.37 -7.52 -24.24
CA ASP A 64 44.26 -6.55 -24.09
C ASP A 64 42.92 -7.18 -24.47
N VAL A 65 42.87 -7.98 -25.55
CA VAL A 65 41.64 -8.71 -25.96
C VAL A 65 41.31 -9.81 -24.94
N ALA A 66 42.31 -10.58 -24.45
CA ALA A 66 42.05 -11.57 -23.42
C ALA A 66 41.47 -10.96 -22.14
N ALA A 67 42.03 -9.84 -21.70
CA ALA A 67 41.48 -9.08 -20.56
C ALA A 67 40.08 -8.53 -20.82
N ALA A 68 39.81 -8.07 -22.05
CA ALA A 68 38.49 -7.58 -22.43
C ALA A 68 37.41 -8.69 -22.47
N LEU A 69 37.79 -9.97 -22.64
CA LEU A 69 36.87 -11.10 -22.61
C LEU A 69 36.51 -11.57 -21.18
N GLU A 70 37.20 -11.11 -20.16
CA GLU A 70 36.89 -11.45 -18.76
C GLU A 70 35.51 -10.97 -18.38
N LYS A 71 35.15 -9.73 -18.72
CA LYS A 71 33.85 -9.15 -18.43
C LYS A 71 32.65 -9.87 -19.08
N PRO A 72 32.66 -10.23 -20.39
CA PRO A 72 31.64 -11.05 -20.98
C PRO A 72 31.48 -12.42 -20.31
N SER A 73 32.57 -13.08 -19.91
CA SER A 73 32.51 -14.36 -19.21
C SER A 73 31.78 -14.26 -17.88
N ASP A 74 32.12 -13.29 -17.06
CA ASP A 74 31.47 -13.02 -15.78
C ASP A 74 29.99 -12.67 -15.94
N ARG A 75 29.66 -11.87 -16.96
CA ARG A 75 28.27 -11.51 -17.27
C ARG A 75 27.43 -12.73 -17.65
N ILE A 76 27.96 -13.61 -18.49
CA ILE A 76 27.28 -14.85 -18.90
C ILE A 76 27.09 -15.76 -17.67
N GLU A 77 28.07 -15.86 -16.78
CA GLU A 77 27.96 -16.66 -15.56
C GLU A 77 26.85 -16.16 -14.65
N ARG A 78 26.77 -14.84 -14.43
CA ARG A 78 25.71 -14.23 -13.63
C ARG A 78 24.34 -14.47 -14.22
N LEU A 79 24.16 -14.24 -15.53
CA LEU A 79 22.90 -14.52 -16.22
C LEU A 79 22.49 -15.99 -16.05
N SER A 80 23.45 -16.91 -16.26
CA SER A 80 23.22 -18.34 -16.07
C SER A 80 22.77 -18.68 -14.65
N GLY A 81 23.43 -18.09 -13.65
CA GLY A 81 23.07 -18.25 -12.23
C GLY A 81 21.69 -17.69 -11.87
N ILE A 82 21.30 -16.54 -12.44
CA ILE A 82 19.96 -15.96 -12.23
C ILE A 82 18.89 -16.89 -12.80
N VAL A 83 19.05 -17.33 -14.05
CA VAL A 83 18.09 -18.22 -14.73
C VAL A 83 17.93 -19.52 -13.94
N LEU A 84 19.02 -20.12 -13.48
CA LEU A 84 18.99 -21.35 -12.71
C LEU A 84 18.25 -21.17 -11.37
N ARG A 85 18.60 -20.15 -10.61
CA ARG A 85 17.95 -19.89 -9.30
C ARG A 85 16.47 -19.60 -9.45
N TYR A 86 16.11 -18.78 -10.43
CA TYR A 86 14.70 -18.50 -10.69
C TYR A 86 13.95 -19.74 -11.15
N GLY A 87 14.51 -20.53 -12.07
CA GLY A 87 13.90 -21.79 -12.52
C GLY A 87 13.65 -22.77 -11.37
N THR A 88 14.62 -22.90 -10.45
CA THR A 88 14.46 -23.73 -9.23
C THR A 88 13.33 -23.21 -8.33
N ALA A 89 13.25 -21.91 -8.12
CA ALA A 89 12.21 -21.31 -7.28
C ALA A 89 10.80 -21.45 -7.92
N VAL A 90 10.69 -21.24 -9.22
CA VAL A 90 9.44 -21.45 -9.97
C VAL A 90 8.96 -22.90 -9.86
N GLU A 91 9.84 -23.87 -10.01
CA GLU A 91 9.50 -25.29 -9.86
C GLU A 91 9.05 -25.62 -8.44
N ALA A 92 9.77 -25.11 -7.44
CA ALA A 92 9.49 -25.37 -6.03
C ALA A 92 8.20 -24.71 -5.53
N HIS A 93 8.00 -23.43 -5.84
CA HIS A 93 6.93 -22.60 -5.28
C HIS A 93 5.81 -22.31 -6.28
N GLY A 94 6.11 -21.84 -7.49
CA GLY A 94 5.10 -21.56 -8.51
C GLY A 94 4.28 -22.80 -8.90
N GLY A 95 4.95 -23.94 -9.06
CA GLY A 95 4.27 -25.23 -9.32
C GLY A 95 3.35 -25.65 -8.18
N LYS A 96 3.77 -25.42 -6.94
CA LYS A 96 2.99 -25.76 -5.76
C LYS A 96 1.82 -24.79 -5.54
N ALA A 97 2.02 -23.50 -5.77
CA ALA A 97 0.93 -22.52 -5.77
C ALA A 97 -0.15 -22.93 -6.79
N ASN A 98 0.23 -23.29 -8.02
CA ASN A 98 -0.70 -23.77 -9.02
C ASN A 98 -1.49 -25.04 -8.59
N GLN A 99 -0.87 -25.94 -7.84
CA GLN A 99 -1.56 -27.12 -7.30
C GLN A 99 -2.57 -26.74 -6.22
N LEU A 100 -2.21 -25.82 -5.33
CA LEU A 100 -3.07 -25.37 -4.22
C LEU A 100 -4.29 -24.56 -4.68
N MET A 101 -4.33 -24.07 -5.91
CA MET A 101 -5.51 -23.38 -6.46
C MET A 101 -6.77 -24.25 -6.43
N ALA A 102 -6.62 -25.55 -6.62
CA ALA A 102 -7.74 -26.48 -6.54
C ALA A 102 -8.31 -26.59 -5.11
N ASP A 103 -7.45 -26.59 -4.10
CA ASP A 103 -7.83 -26.67 -2.70
C ASP A 103 -8.59 -25.40 -2.27
N VAL A 104 -8.08 -24.21 -2.64
CA VAL A 104 -8.78 -22.93 -2.42
C VAL A 104 -10.15 -22.94 -3.08
N SER A 105 -10.25 -23.35 -4.34
CA SER A 105 -11.52 -23.36 -5.08
C SER A 105 -12.53 -24.34 -4.46
N ALA A 106 -12.06 -25.48 -3.97
CA ALA A 106 -12.89 -26.45 -3.26
C ALA A 106 -13.40 -25.89 -1.92
N ALA A 107 -12.53 -25.25 -1.15
CA ALA A 107 -12.89 -24.63 0.14
C ALA A 107 -13.87 -23.46 -0.05
N GLN A 108 -13.71 -22.63 -1.10
CA GLN A 108 -14.68 -21.59 -1.44
C GLN A 108 -16.07 -22.16 -1.75
N THR A 109 -16.11 -23.27 -2.48
CA THR A 109 -17.38 -23.95 -2.80
C THR A 109 -18.03 -24.53 -1.54
N ALA A 110 -17.23 -25.12 -0.66
CA ALA A 110 -17.72 -25.67 0.62
C ALA A 110 -18.30 -24.57 1.51
N LEU A 111 -17.62 -23.45 1.65
CA LEU A 111 -18.13 -22.29 2.42
C LEU A 111 -19.42 -21.75 1.81
N SER A 112 -19.49 -21.58 0.50
CA SER A 112 -20.71 -21.11 -0.18
C SER A 112 -21.91 -22.05 0.09
N THR A 113 -21.67 -23.35 0.08
CA THR A 113 -22.70 -24.35 0.39
C THR A 113 -23.15 -24.25 1.85
N ALA A 114 -22.21 -24.17 2.79
CA ALA A 114 -22.51 -24.07 4.21
C ALA A 114 -23.26 -22.77 4.58
N VAL A 115 -22.96 -21.65 3.91
CA VAL A 115 -23.71 -20.39 4.03
C VAL A 115 -25.16 -20.57 3.57
N ALA A 116 -25.40 -21.25 2.46
CA ALA A 116 -26.76 -21.53 1.99
C ALA A 116 -27.54 -22.44 2.97
N GLU A 117 -26.86 -23.39 3.60
CA GLU A 117 -27.45 -24.25 4.64
C GLU A 117 -27.87 -23.46 5.89
N VAL A 118 -27.06 -22.46 6.32
CA VAL A 118 -27.43 -21.54 7.41
C VAL A 118 -28.70 -20.77 7.04
N GLY A 119 -28.77 -20.17 5.85
CA GLY A 119 -29.96 -19.45 5.39
C GLY A 119 -31.20 -20.34 5.39
N THR A 120 -31.07 -21.59 4.94
CA THR A 120 -32.19 -22.54 4.95
C THR A 120 -32.66 -22.84 6.39
N ALA A 121 -31.75 -23.11 7.32
CA ALA A 121 -32.08 -23.41 8.71
C ALA A 121 -32.70 -22.20 9.43
N GLU A 122 -32.26 -21.01 9.15
CA GLU A 122 -32.82 -19.74 9.66
C GLU A 122 -34.23 -19.48 9.10
N ASP A 123 -34.47 -19.74 7.82
CA ASP A 123 -35.78 -19.65 7.19
C ASP A 123 -36.77 -20.66 7.82
N GLU A 124 -36.33 -21.89 8.08
CA GLU A 124 -37.15 -22.91 8.75
C GLU A 124 -37.48 -22.50 10.18
N LEU A 125 -36.53 -22.00 10.95
CA LEU A 125 -36.76 -21.45 12.30
C LEU A 125 -37.70 -20.24 12.25
N GLY A 126 -37.49 -19.34 11.28
CA GLY A 126 -38.34 -18.18 11.05
C GLY A 126 -39.78 -18.57 10.68
N ALA A 127 -39.96 -19.62 9.86
CA ALA A 127 -41.28 -20.15 9.54
C ALA A 127 -41.95 -20.76 10.77
N TRP A 128 -41.19 -21.51 11.58
CA TRP A 128 -41.66 -22.09 12.85
C TRP A 128 -42.12 -21.01 13.83
N THR A 129 -41.31 -19.97 14.08
CA THR A 129 -41.63 -18.88 15.02
C THR A 129 -42.82 -18.03 14.59
N ARG A 130 -43.14 -18.02 13.29
CA ARG A 130 -44.32 -17.34 12.72
C ARG A 130 -45.56 -18.23 12.69
N SER A 131 -45.46 -19.52 13.01
CA SER A 131 -46.59 -20.42 13.00
C SER A 131 -47.59 -20.11 14.11
N ASP A 132 -48.86 -20.47 13.91
CA ASP A 132 -49.89 -20.28 14.92
C ASP A 132 -49.62 -21.16 16.14
N ASP A 133 -49.11 -22.38 15.93
CA ASP A 133 -48.69 -23.28 17.01
C ASP A 133 -47.64 -22.66 17.94
N TYR A 134 -46.59 -22.01 17.34
CA TYR A 134 -45.53 -21.36 18.13
C TYR A 134 -46.09 -20.13 18.88
N ARG A 135 -46.89 -19.29 18.23
CA ARG A 135 -47.44 -18.10 18.85
C ARG A 135 -48.35 -18.42 20.03
N ALA A 136 -49.28 -19.38 19.86
CA ALA A 136 -50.14 -19.82 20.95
C ALA A 136 -49.35 -20.43 22.12
N TRP A 137 -48.39 -21.31 21.80
CA TRP A 137 -47.52 -21.91 22.82
C TRP A 137 -46.68 -20.88 23.58
N SER A 138 -46.05 -19.95 22.86
CA SER A 138 -45.22 -18.91 23.47
C SER A 138 -46.03 -17.89 24.28
N ALA A 139 -47.30 -17.70 23.98
CA ALA A 139 -48.23 -16.88 24.73
C ALA A 139 -48.84 -17.60 25.96
N GLY A 140 -48.56 -18.90 26.11
CA GLY A 140 -49.14 -19.73 27.19
C GLY A 140 -50.62 -20.12 26.97
N GLU A 141 -51.09 -20.06 25.71
CA GLU A 141 -52.44 -20.43 25.34
C GLU A 141 -52.58 -21.95 25.19
N GLU A 142 -53.80 -22.48 25.34
CA GLU A 142 -54.07 -23.90 25.08
C GLU A 142 -53.86 -24.22 23.59
N THR A 143 -53.07 -25.25 23.32
CA THR A 143 -52.75 -25.73 21.97
C THR A 143 -53.24 -27.16 21.79
N GLU A 144 -53.69 -27.55 20.59
CA GLU A 144 -54.04 -28.93 20.28
C GLU A 144 -52.82 -29.86 20.33
N THR A 145 -51.62 -29.34 20.08
CA THR A 145 -50.33 -30.05 20.14
C THR A 145 -49.76 -30.00 21.57
N SER A 146 -49.27 -31.10 22.10
CA SER A 146 -48.71 -31.13 23.45
C SER A 146 -47.48 -30.23 23.59
N THR A 147 -47.35 -29.54 24.72
CA THR A 147 -46.21 -28.64 25.03
C THR A 147 -44.86 -29.34 24.85
N SER A 148 -44.74 -30.63 25.20
CA SER A 148 -43.49 -31.38 25.00
C SER A 148 -43.14 -31.58 23.53
N THR A 149 -44.13 -31.72 22.66
CA THR A 149 -43.91 -31.82 21.20
C THR A 149 -43.50 -30.50 20.61
N LEU A 150 -44.11 -29.38 21.04
CA LEU A 150 -43.78 -28.03 20.60
C LEU A 150 -42.36 -27.64 21.04
N LEU A 151 -42.00 -27.92 22.28
CA LEU A 151 -40.65 -27.73 22.81
C LEU A 151 -39.60 -28.52 22.01
N SER A 152 -39.85 -29.82 21.77
CA SER A 152 -38.94 -30.66 20.98
C SER A 152 -38.80 -30.16 19.52
N ARG A 153 -39.83 -29.49 18.97
CA ARG A 153 -39.80 -28.90 17.63
C ARG A 153 -38.97 -27.62 17.64
N ASP A 154 -39.14 -26.76 18.65
CA ASP A 154 -38.37 -25.55 18.82
C ASP A 154 -36.89 -25.87 19.00
N ASP A 155 -36.56 -26.79 19.92
CA ASP A 155 -35.19 -27.25 20.15
C ASP A 155 -34.54 -27.77 18.86
N ARG A 156 -35.25 -28.55 18.04
CA ARG A 156 -34.74 -29.08 16.79
C ARG A 156 -34.41 -27.99 15.77
N PHE A 157 -35.25 -26.97 15.62
CA PHE A 157 -34.96 -25.89 14.69
C PHE A 157 -33.78 -25.01 15.15
N ARG A 158 -33.70 -24.75 16.46
CA ARG A 158 -32.54 -24.01 17.03
C ARG A 158 -31.25 -24.82 16.94
N GLU A 159 -31.31 -26.12 17.21
CA GLU A 159 -30.16 -27.02 17.02
C GLU A 159 -29.74 -27.08 15.53
N GLY A 160 -30.71 -27.07 14.62
CA GLY A 160 -30.49 -27.02 13.19
C GLY A 160 -29.68 -25.79 12.79
N VAL A 161 -30.07 -24.58 13.25
CA VAL A 161 -29.34 -23.33 13.01
C VAL A 161 -27.93 -23.42 13.61
N THR A 162 -27.80 -23.84 14.87
CA THR A 162 -26.49 -23.94 15.54
C THR A 162 -25.56 -24.92 14.82
N THR A 163 -26.08 -26.02 14.33
CA THR A 163 -25.31 -27.03 13.58
C THR A 163 -24.86 -26.49 12.23
N ALA A 164 -25.74 -25.79 11.50
CA ALA A 164 -25.42 -25.19 10.23
C ALA A 164 -24.35 -24.07 10.38
N GLN A 165 -24.49 -23.24 11.41
CA GLN A 165 -23.50 -22.23 11.76
C GLN A 165 -22.14 -22.86 12.07
N GLY A 166 -22.09 -23.91 12.88
CA GLY A 166 -20.84 -24.63 13.18
C GLY A 166 -20.22 -25.31 11.94
N THR A 167 -21.01 -25.64 10.93
CA THR A 167 -20.50 -26.17 9.65
C THR A 167 -19.92 -25.04 8.81
N ARG A 168 -20.60 -23.89 8.73
CA ARG A 168 -20.11 -22.69 8.06
C ARG A 168 -18.78 -22.22 8.67
N ASP A 169 -18.67 -22.16 10.00
CA ASP A 169 -17.47 -21.68 10.67
C ASP A 169 -16.26 -22.57 10.36
N ARG A 170 -16.44 -23.89 10.37
CA ARG A 170 -15.37 -24.82 9.95
C ARG A 170 -14.99 -24.65 8.48
N ALA A 171 -15.97 -24.50 7.60
CA ALA A 171 -15.68 -24.26 6.19
C ALA A 171 -14.97 -22.91 5.93
N ALA A 172 -15.22 -21.89 6.76
CA ALA A 172 -14.51 -20.63 6.73
C ALA A 172 -13.05 -20.78 7.19
N GLU A 173 -12.82 -21.55 8.26
CA GLU A 173 -11.46 -21.88 8.73
C GLU A 173 -10.67 -22.68 7.67
N ASP A 174 -11.29 -23.72 7.10
CA ASP A 174 -10.67 -24.50 6.02
C ASP A 174 -10.29 -23.61 4.80
N LEU A 175 -11.12 -22.62 4.47
CA LEU A 175 -10.82 -21.68 3.41
C LEU A 175 -9.66 -20.75 3.77
N ALA A 176 -9.62 -20.26 5.01
CA ALA A 176 -8.51 -19.42 5.49
C ALA A 176 -7.19 -20.18 5.46
N ASP A 177 -7.19 -21.45 5.88
CA ASP A 177 -6.02 -22.32 5.83
C ASP A 177 -5.56 -22.59 4.38
N ALA A 178 -6.51 -22.85 3.48
CA ALA A 178 -6.21 -23.06 2.07
C ALA A 178 -5.60 -21.81 1.42
N TRP A 179 -6.14 -20.62 1.73
CA TRP A 179 -5.55 -19.35 1.29
C TRP A 179 -4.15 -19.14 1.85
N THR A 180 -3.95 -19.33 3.16
CA THR A 180 -2.63 -19.18 3.80
C THR A 180 -1.60 -20.10 3.16
N ALA A 181 -1.97 -21.33 2.84
CA ALA A 181 -1.08 -22.28 2.18
C ALA A 181 -0.71 -21.82 0.75
N TRP A 182 -1.68 -21.33 -0.02
CA TRP A 182 -1.48 -20.85 -1.38
C TRP A 182 -0.64 -19.56 -1.40
N GLU A 183 -0.98 -18.59 -0.57
CA GLU A 183 -0.31 -17.29 -0.47
C GLU A 183 1.17 -17.44 -0.11
N ARG A 184 1.50 -18.31 0.83
CA ARG A 184 2.90 -18.59 1.19
C ARG A 184 3.73 -19.06 0.00
N GLU A 185 3.19 -19.96 -0.83
CA GLU A 185 3.92 -20.46 -1.99
C GLU A 185 3.93 -19.42 -3.14
N PHE A 186 2.87 -18.64 -3.28
CA PHE A 186 2.81 -17.53 -4.25
C PHE A 186 3.82 -16.45 -3.88
N GLU A 187 3.86 -16.00 -2.63
CA GLU A 187 4.81 -15.00 -2.12
C GLU A 187 6.27 -15.45 -2.31
N ALA A 188 6.58 -16.69 -1.96
CA ALA A 188 7.92 -17.23 -2.18
C ALA A 188 8.34 -17.26 -3.65
N TRP A 189 7.40 -17.51 -4.57
CA TRP A 189 7.64 -17.39 -6.00
C TRP A 189 7.79 -15.93 -6.44
N ASP A 190 6.92 -15.04 -5.98
CA ASP A 190 6.91 -13.62 -6.35
C ASP A 190 8.20 -12.93 -5.90
N ASP A 191 8.64 -13.19 -4.69
CA ASP A 191 9.94 -12.81 -4.16
C ASP A 191 11.11 -13.30 -5.03
N ALA A 192 11.04 -14.55 -5.48
CA ALA A 192 12.08 -15.09 -6.37
C ALA A 192 12.06 -14.42 -7.75
N TYR A 193 10.87 -14.08 -8.25
CA TYR A 193 10.69 -13.30 -9.47
C TYR A 193 11.28 -11.89 -9.32
N ALA A 194 10.91 -11.18 -8.27
CA ALA A 194 11.43 -9.84 -7.98
C ALA A 194 12.96 -9.83 -7.87
N ARG A 195 13.53 -10.80 -7.14
CA ARG A 195 15.00 -10.96 -7.05
C ARG A 195 15.64 -11.27 -8.40
N ALA A 196 15.01 -12.08 -9.23
CA ALA A 196 15.53 -12.40 -10.57
C ALA A 196 15.52 -11.16 -11.47
N VAL A 197 14.41 -10.41 -11.50
CA VAL A 197 14.28 -9.15 -12.27
C VAL A 197 15.31 -8.12 -11.79
N ALA A 198 15.41 -7.88 -10.49
CA ALA A 198 16.41 -6.97 -9.92
C ALA A 198 17.85 -7.41 -10.26
N SER A 199 18.11 -8.72 -10.27
CA SER A 199 19.41 -9.26 -10.65
C SER A 199 19.71 -9.12 -12.14
N LEU A 200 18.68 -9.29 -13.01
CA LEU A 200 18.80 -9.07 -14.46
C LEU A 200 19.09 -7.60 -14.78
N ALA A 201 18.37 -6.67 -14.16
CA ALA A 201 18.63 -5.23 -14.30
C ALA A 201 20.08 -4.88 -13.94
N ARG A 202 20.65 -5.50 -12.89
CA ARG A 202 22.05 -5.33 -12.50
C ARG A 202 23.06 -5.90 -13.51
N VAL A 203 22.69 -6.93 -14.27
CA VAL A 203 23.56 -7.48 -15.32
C VAL A 203 23.65 -6.53 -16.51
N ASP A 204 22.58 -5.81 -16.81
CA ASP A 204 22.50 -4.93 -17.98
C ASP A 204 23.05 -3.51 -17.71
N SER A 205 22.93 -2.99 -16.48
CA SER A 205 23.43 -1.68 -16.09
C SER A 205 24.97 -1.59 -15.96
N GLY A 206 25.70 -2.60 -16.39
CA GLY A 206 27.14 -2.61 -16.51
C GLY A 206 27.89 -2.54 -15.18
N TYR A 207 28.31 -3.66 -14.67
CA TYR A 207 29.35 -3.74 -13.65
C TYR A 207 28.95 -3.43 -12.22
N ILE A 208 28.51 -4.43 -11.48
CA ILE A 208 28.74 -4.38 -10.03
C ILE A 208 30.26 -4.42 -9.87
N SER A 209 30.85 -3.27 -9.57
CA SER A 209 32.25 -3.16 -9.19
C SER A 209 32.47 -4.14 -8.02
N THR A 210 33.53 -4.93 -8.06
CA THR A 210 33.90 -5.79 -6.90
C THR A 210 34.06 -4.97 -5.61
N ALA A 211 34.23 -3.66 -5.72
CA ALA A 211 34.27 -2.71 -4.62
C ALA A 211 32.87 -2.42 -4.03
N ASP A 212 31.80 -2.47 -4.83
CA ASP A 212 30.43 -2.12 -4.39
C ASP A 212 29.63 -3.35 -3.94
N ALA A 213 30.03 -4.55 -4.35
CA ALA A 213 29.32 -5.78 -4.06
C ALA A 213 29.05 -6.05 -2.56
N PRO A 214 29.99 -5.80 -1.64
CA PRO A 214 29.75 -6.00 -0.22
C PRO A 214 28.70 -5.04 0.34
N SER A 215 28.78 -3.76 -0.01
CA SER A 215 27.83 -2.73 0.46
C SER A 215 26.44 -2.94 -0.10
N LEU A 216 26.31 -3.31 -1.38
CA LEU A 216 25.02 -3.64 -1.99
C LEU A 216 24.39 -4.90 -1.39
N ALA A 217 25.21 -5.92 -1.09
CA ALA A 217 24.72 -7.13 -0.41
C ALA A 217 24.23 -6.79 1.00
N ALA A 218 24.99 -6.01 1.76
CA ALA A 218 24.59 -5.58 3.10
C ALA A 218 23.28 -4.78 3.07
N LEU A 219 23.13 -3.82 2.14
CA LEU A 219 21.90 -3.07 1.97
C LEU A 219 20.71 -3.95 1.54
N ALA A 220 20.95 -4.98 0.74
CA ALA A 220 19.89 -5.88 0.29
C ALA A 220 19.47 -6.91 1.37
N ASP A 221 20.35 -7.20 2.31
CA ASP A 221 20.13 -8.15 3.41
C ASP A 221 19.64 -7.43 4.70
N ALA A 222 19.58 -6.10 4.70
CA ALA A 222 19.12 -5.34 5.86
C ALA A 222 17.62 -5.56 6.11
N ASP A 223 17.25 -5.79 7.36
CA ASP A 223 15.90 -6.15 7.80
C ASP A 223 15.05 -4.92 8.19
N SER A 224 15.67 -3.74 8.30
CA SER A 224 14.95 -2.51 8.71
C SER A 224 15.55 -1.23 8.09
N PRO A 225 14.77 -0.15 7.99
CA PRO A 225 15.25 1.15 7.55
C PRO A 225 16.43 1.68 8.39
N GLU A 226 16.44 1.45 9.69
CA GLU A 226 17.51 1.87 10.60
C GLU A 226 18.83 1.12 10.28
N GLU A 227 18.74 -0.16 9.94
CA GLU A 227 19.89 -0.95 9.53
C GLU A 227 20.43 -0.49 8.18
N VAL A 228 19.53 -0.20 7.22
CA VAL A 228 19.88 0.41 5.93
C VAL A 228 20.62 1.74 6.15
N ALA A 229 20.10 2.63 6.99
CA ALA A 229 20.71 3.90 7.31
C ALA A 229 22.10 3.72 7.94
N ALA A 230 22.24 2.82 8.91
CA ALA A 230 23.54 2.54 9.53
C ALA A 230 24.57 2.02 8.54
N ILE A 231 24.19 1.14 7.61
CA ILE A 231 25.05 0.65 6.53
C ILE A 231 25.42 1.79 5.60
N TRP A 232 24.42 2.60 5.17
CA TRP A 232 24.63 3.74 4.29
C TRP A 232 25.58 4.76 4.91
N ASP A 233 25.42 5.09 6.19
CA ASP A 233 26.26 6.04 6.91
C ASP A 233 27.70 5.54 7.10
N SER A 234 27.92 4.24 7.12
CA SER A 234 29.26 3.65 7.17
C SER A 234 30.06 3.84 5.86
N MET A 235 29.39 4.16 4.75
CA MET A 235 30.02 4.34 3.44
C MET A 235 30.64 5.73 3.29
N SER A 236 31.68 5.83 2.47
CA SER A 236 32.19 7.14 2.04
C SER A 236 31.21 7.85 1.10
N GLU A 237 31.23 9.20 1.09
CA GLU A 237 30.41 10.01 0.18
C GLU A 237 30.60 9.61 -1.30
N ALA A 238 31.83 9.33 -1.72
CA ALA A 238 32.12 8.86 -3.07
C ALA A 238 31.50 7.49 -3.38
N GLU A 239 31.42 6.61 -2.39
CA GLU A 239 30.79 5.30 -2.53
C GLU A 239 29.26 5.44 -2.61
N ARG A 240 28.65 6.22 -1.72
CA ARG A 240 27.20 6.53 -1.76
C ARG A 240 26.79 7.10 -3.12
N ALA A 241 27.51 8.12 -3.60
CA ALA A 241 27.22 8.75 -4.89
C ALA A 241 27.35 7.76 -6.06
N ARG A 242 28.38 6.89 -6.04
CA ARG A 242 28.59 5.89 -7.07
C ARG A 242 27.50 4.82 -7.05
N ILE A 243 27.12 4.31 -5.88
CA ILE A 243 26.08 3.29 -5.72
C ILE A 243 24.73 3.86 -6.15
N ALA A 244 24.37 5.06 -5.71
CA ALA A 244 23.11 5.73 -6.09
C ALA A 244 23.01 5.94 -7.62
N ALA A 245 24.10 6.35 -8.26
CA ALA A 245 24.12 6.53 -9.71
C ALA A 245 24.13 5.23 -10.52
N SER A 246 24.66 4.14 -9.94
CA SER A 246 24.78 2.86 -10.65
C SER A 246 23.59 1.94 -10.45
N TYR A 247 22.82 2.14 -9.37
CA TYR A 247 21.69 1.28 -8.99
C TYR A 247 20.47 2.11 -8.57
N PRO A 248 20.01 3.05 -9.43
CA PRO A 248 18.99 4.02 -9.03
C PRO A 248 17.66 3.38 -8.68
N GLU A 249 17.20 2.32 -9.36
CA GLU A 249 15.95 1.63 -9.04
C GLU A 249 15.97 1.00 -7.64
N PHE A 250 17.13 0.51 -7.19
CA PHE A 250 17.29 -0.07 -5.87
C PHE A 250 17.36 1.01 -4.79
N ILE A 251 18.26 1.98 -4.97
CA ILE A 251 18.50 3.04 -3.98
C ILE A 251 17.30 3.98 -3.85
N GLY A 252 16.62 4.27 -4.94
CA GLY A 252 15.45 5.14 -4.95
C GLY A 252 14.25 4.63 -4.15
N ASN A 253 14.22 3.31 -3.88
CA ASN A 253 13.10 2.66 -3.19
C ASN A 253 13.49 1.98 -1.88
N LEU A 254 14.71 2.16 -1.42
CA LEU A 254 15.18 1.55 -0.18
C LEU A 254 14.97 2.52 0.98
N GLU A 255 14.08 2.17 1.91
CA GLU A 255 13.82 2.97 3.11
C GLU A 255 15.07 3.02 4.00
N GLY A 256 15.33 4.18 4.61
CA GLY A 256 16.56 4.46 5.36
C GLY A 256 17.70 5.04 4.52
N ILE A 257 17.52 5.21 3.20
CA ILE A 257 18.42 6.00 2.36
C ILE A 257 17.95 7.45 2.37
N PRO A 258 18.84 8.46 2.61
CA PRO A 258 18.47 9.87 2.64
C PRO A 258 17.75 10.34 1.36
N TYR A 259 16.73 11.15 1.54
CA TYR A 259 15.82 11.55 0.45
C TYR A 259 16.52 12.26 -0.70
N GLU A 260 17.58 13.01 -0.46
CA GLU A 260 18.33 13.64 -1.55
C GLU A 260 18.95 12.61 -2.51
N TYR A 261 19.35 11.44 -2.04
CA TYR A 261 19.86 10.36 -2.89
C TYR A 261 18.70 9.60 -3.57
N ARG A 262 17.62 9.34 -2.83
CA ARG A 262 16.41 8.68 -3.38
C ARG A 262 15.78 9.50 -4.48
N ILE A 263 15.63 10.82 -4.29
CA ILE A 263 15.10 11.75 -5.30
C ILE A 263 15.99 11.72 -6.55
N ALA A 264 17.30 11.86 -6.38
CA ALA A 264 18.22 11.83 -7.52
C ALA A 264 18.15 10.52 -8.31
N ALA A 265 18.05 9.40 -7.62
CA ALA A 265 17.91 8.06 -8.19
C ALA A 265 16.57 7.90 -8.93
N ASN A 266 15.44 8.26 -8.29
CA ASN A 266 14.10 8.13 -8.86
C ASN A 266 13.87 9.07 -10.04
N VAL A 267 14.40 10.30 -10.00
CA VAL A 267 14.37 11.21 -11.15
C VAL A 267 15.14 10.61 -12.34
N ALA A 268 16.30 10.00 -12.10
CA ALA A 268 17.06 9.35 -13.15
C ALA A 268 16.29 8.16 -13.77
N VAL A 269 15.62 7.35 -12.95
CA VAL A 269 14.74 6.25 -13.40
C VAL A 269 13.58 6.80 -14.23
N LEU A 270 12.87 7.80 -13.73
CA LEU A 270 11.71 8.39 -14.40
C LEU A 270 12.09 8.95 -15.79
N GLU A 271 13.20 9.68 -15.88
CA GLU A 271 13.67 10.24 -17.14
C GLU A 271 14.16 9.19 -18.13
N GLU A 272 14.81 8.12 -17.65
CA GLU A 272 15.21 7.01 -18.53
C GLU A 272 13.98 6.26 -19.04
N THR A 273 13.03 5.95 -18.15
CA THR A 273 11.80 5.24 -18.48
C THR A 273 10.94 6.03 -19.47
N SER A 274 10.91 7.37 -19.35
CA SER A 274 10.13 8.24 -20.24
C SER A 274 10.63 8.30 -21.70
N LYS A 275 11.81 7.78 -21.99
CA LYS A 275 12.32 7.73 -23.37
C LYS A 275 11.68 6.64 -24.22
N THR A 276 10.94 5.74 -23.61
CA THR A 276 10.27 4.61 -24.25
C THR A 276 8.78 4.67 -23.98
N SER A 277 7.93 4.44 -24.97
CA SER A 277 6.49 4.24 -24.76
C SER A 277 6.21 2.83 -24.28
N TRP A 278 5.41 2.71 -23.21
CA TRP A 278 5.04 1.46 -22.56
C TRP A 278 3.57 1.10 -22.80
N GLY A 279 2.80 2.02 -23.41
CA GLY A 279 1.35 1.93 -23.57
C GLY A 279 0.59 2.39 -22.31
N GLU A 280 -0.74 2.56 -22.46
CA GLU A 280 -1.59 2.94 -21.33
C GLU A 280 -1.82 1.74 -20.37
N PRO A 281 -1.92 1.97 -19.06
CA PRO A 281 -1.93 3.30 -18.38
C PRO A 281 -0.54 3.88 -18.09
N ARG A 282 0.54 3.17 -18.35
CA ARG A 282 1.90 3.54 -17.93
C ARG A 282 2.40 4.86 -18.52
N ASP A 283 2.11 5.13 -19.78
CA ASP A 283 2.52 6.39 -20.41
C ASP A 283 1.86 7.60 -19.72
N GLY A 284 0.59 7.48 -19.33
CA GLY A 284 -0.12 8.51 -18.57
C GLY A 284 0.42 8.71 -17.14
N GLU A 285 0.84 7.65 -16.46
CA GLU A 285 1.48 7.73 -15.14
C GLU A 285 2.84 8.44 -15.22
N ILE A 286 3.65 8.10 -16.22
CA ILE A 286 4.95 8.75 -16.46
C ILE A 286 4.76 10.24 -16.79
N GLU A 287 3.77 10.59 -17.61
CA GLU A 287 3.45 11.98 -17.95
C GLU A 287 3.03 12.77 -16.70
N ALA A 288 2.18 12.21 -15.84
CA ALA A 288 1.77 12.83 -14.59
C ALA A 288 2.96 13.10 -13.67
N LEU A 289 3.84 12.12 -13.46
CA LEU A 289 5.04 12.27 -12.63
C LEU A 289 6.01 13.32 -13.18
N LEU A 290 6.22 13.36 -14.50
CA LEU A 290 7.07 14.36 -15.14
C LEU A 290 6.49 15.76 -15.06
N SER A 291 5.17 15.91 -15.16
CA SER A 291 4.48 17.19 -15.00
C SER A 291 4.66 17.71 -13.58
N GLU A 292 4.44 16.87 -12.57
CA GLU A 292 4.63 17.27 -11.17
C GLU A 292 6.07 17.69 -10.88
N LEU A 293 7.04 16.91 -11.37
CA LEU A 293 8.46 17.24 -11.20
C LEU A 293 8.84 18.59 -11.85
N LYS A 294 8.31 18.89 -13.03
CA LYS A 294 8.73 20.06 -13.81
C LYS A 294 7.96 21.33 -13.47
N ASP A 295 6.65 21.18 -13.27
CA ASP A 295 5.72 22.31 -13.27
C ASP A 295 5.19 22.63 -11.86
N HIS A 296 5.22 21.67 -10.93
CA HIS A 296 4.59 21.80 -9.62
C HIS A 296 5.53 21.55 -8.44
N GLY A 297 6.80 21.21 -8.70
CA GLY A 297 7.83 21.05 -7.65
C GLY A 297 7.75 19.75 -6.84
N GLY A 298 6.88 18.81 -7.23
CA GLY A 298 6.83 17.49 -6.63
C GLY A 298 8.06 16.66 -6.99
N VAL A 299 8.65 15.96 -6.00
CA VAL A 299 9.83 15.12 -6.23
C VAL A 299 9.57 13.68 -5.76
N PRO A 300 9.97 12.67 -6.54
CA PRO A 300 9.72 11.27 -6.19
C PRO A 300 10.73 10.77 -5.15
N ILE A 301 10.26 10.54 -3.92
CA ILE A 301 11.05 9.90 -2.86
C ILE A 301 10.92 8.37 -2.87
N SER A 302 9.94 7.84 -3.60
CA SER A 302 9.79 6.43 -3.94
C SER A 302 9.16 6.33 -5.32
N LEU A 303 9.56 5.35 -6.14
CA LEU A 303 9.06 5.18 -7.49
C LEU A 303 9.24 3.73 -7.97
N ASN A 304 8.13 3.01 -8.19
CA ASN A 304 8.13 1.72 -8.86
C ASN A 304 7.12 1.73 -10.02
N LEU A 305 7.61 1.96 -11.23
CA LEU A 305 6.80 1.99 -12.45
C LEU A 305 6.53 0.61 -13.04
N PHE A 306 7.13 -0.44 -12.52
CA PHE A 306 7.06 -1.80 -13.07
C PHE A 306 6.26 -2.77 -12.21
N ASP A 307 5.45 -2.24 -11.29
CA ASP A 307 4.45 -3.06 -10.59
C ASP A 307 3.41 -3.60 -11.60
N LYS A 308 2.87 -4.79 -11.32
CA LYS A 308 2.02 -5.54 -12.26
C LYS A 308 0.70 -4.85 -12.58
N ASN A 309 0.12 -4.17 -11.58
CA ASN A 309 -1.23 -3.61 -11.69
C ASN A 309 -1.21 -2.12 -12.00
N GLN A 310 -0.53 -1.34 -11.17
CA GLN A 310 -0.34 0.10 -11.36
C GLN A 310 1.04 0.52 -10.85
N GLY A 311 1.57 1.64 -11.33
CA GLY A 311 2.78 2.21 -10.76
C GLY A 311 2.53 2.69 -9.34
N THR A 312 3.54 2.52 -8.48
CA THR A 312 3.54 3.07 -7.13
C THR A 312 4.57 4.17 -6.98
N ALA A 313 4.24 5.20 -6.21
CA ALA A 313 5.14 6.31 -5.93
C ALA A 313 4.80 7.00 -4.61
N ALA A 314 5.80 7.65 -4.03
CA ALA A 314 5.60 8.69 -3.02
C ALA A 314 6.21 9.99 -3.55
N MET A 315 5.39 11.02 -3.65
CA MET A 315 5.79 12.34 -4.15
C MET A 315 5.82 13.34 -3.01
N LEU A 316 6.98 13.94 -2.79
CA LEU A 316 7.22 14.95 -1.77
C LEU A 316 7.09 16.36 -2.36
N TYR A 317 6.36 17.22 -1.68
CA TYR A 317 6.16 18.64 -1.98
C TYR A 317 6.65 19.48 -0.80
N VAL A 318 7.57 20.39 -1.05
CA VAL A 318 8.09 21.33 -0.05
C VAL A 318 8.16 22.73 -0.66
N ASP A 319 7.56 23.71 0.00
CA ASP A 319 7.53 25.07 -0.50
C ASP A 319 8.95 25.65 -0.62
N GLY A 320 9.26 26.17 -1.80
CA GLY A 320 10.57 26.75 -2.09
C GLY A 320 11.68 25.73 -2.39
N PHE A 321 11.40 24.44 -2.27
CA PHE A 321 12.33 23.40 -2.73
C PHE A 321 12.14 23.17 -4.23
N SER A 322 13.25 22.99 -4.93
CA SER A 322 13.27 22.53 -6.32
C SER A 322 14.46 21.60 -6.52
N TYR A 323 14.23 20.48 -7.17
CA TYR A 323 15.27 19.53 -7.47
C TYR A 323 16.32 20.14 -8.42
N ASP A 324 17.58 20.08 -8.00
CA ASP A 324 18.74 20.48 -8.80
C ASP A 324 19.72 19.31 -8.90
N ARG A 325 19.89 18.75 -10.09
CA ARG A 325 20.80 17.62 -10.35
C ARG A 325 22.25 17.86 -9.94
N SER A 326 22.67 19.11 -9.87
CA SER A 326 24.05 19.46 -9.51
C SER A 326 24.32 19.43 -8.02
N ARG A 327 23.28 19.28 -7.19
CA ARG A 327 23.37 19.37 -5.74
C ARG A 327 22.44 18.36 -5.06
N LEU A 328 23.00 17.58 -4.15
CA LEU A 328 22.21 16.83 -3.19
C LEU A 328 21.85 17.77 -2.03
N VAL A 329 20.56 17.97 -1.81
CA VAL A 329 20.03 18.83 -0.76
C VAL A 329 18.92 18.08 -0.09
N ASP A 330 19.02 17.91 1.22
CA ASP A 330 17.97 17.31 2.01
C ASP A 330 16.72 18.20 1.99
N PRO A 331 15.59 17.70 1.44
CA PRO A 331 14.36 18.48 1.31
C PRO A 331 13.66 18.74 2.64
N LEU A 332 13.97 17.97 3.68
CA LEU A 332 13.34 18.09 5.00
C LEU A 332 14.06 19.02 5.95
N THR A 333 15.18 19.64 5.54
CA THR A 333 15.90 20.58 6.38
C THR A 333 15.02 21.75 6.82
N GLY A 334 14.79 21.89 8.12
CA GLY A 334 14.01 23.00 8.72
C GLY A 334 12.48 22.84 8.58
N ILE A 335 12.02 21.66 8.22
CA ILE A 335 10.59 21.32 8.22
C ILE A 335 10.10 21.10 9.66
N THR A 336 8.95 21.68 9.97
CA THR A 336 8.30 21.52 11.28
C THR A 336 7.10 20.57 11.26
N ASN A 337 6.52 20.35 10.10
CA ASN A 337 5.34 19.51 9.93
C ASN A 337 5.46 18.67 8.66
N VAL A 338 5.33 17.36 8.79
CA VAL A 338 5.28 16.40 7.68
C VAL A 338 3.86 15.83 7.59
N SER A 339 3.25 15.90 6.41
CA SER A 339 1.90 15.37 6.18
C SER A 339 1.93 14.29 5.11
N VAL A 340 1.42 13.10 5.41
CA VAL A 340 1.31 11.97 4.45
C VAL A 340 -0.15 11.80 4.06
N LEU A 341 -0.43 11.96 2.76
CA LEU A 341 -1.78 11.93 2.18
C LEU A 341 -2.03 10.58 1.48
N LEU A 342 -3.08 9.86 1.88
CA LEU A 342 -3.49 8.59 1.30
C LEU A 342 -4.87 8.68 0.66
N GLY A 343 -4.94 8.34 -0.62
CA GLY A 343 -6.21 8.23 -1.33
C GLY A 343 -6.92 6.88 -1.10
N GLY A 344 -8.21 6.87 -1.36
CA GLY A 344 -9.07 5.69 -1.28
C GLY A 344 -9.25 4.97 -2.62
N MET A 345 -10.45 4.42 -2.81
CA MET A 345 -10.82 3.68 -4.02
C MET A 345 -10.55 4.48 -5.30
N LEU A 346 -10.00 3.79 -6.32
CA LEU A 346 -9.70 4.36 -7.65
C LEU A 346 -8.66 5.49 -7.65
N THR A 347 -7.92 5.69 -6.58
CA THR A 347 -6.84 6.67 -6.54
C THR A 347 -5.57 6.05 -7.15
N GLU A 348 -5.18 6.52 -8.32
CA GLU A 348 -4.04 6.02 -9.11
C GLU A 348 -3.09 7.16 -9.45
N LEU A 349 -1.85 6.86 -9.89
CA LEU A 349 -0.84 7.86 -10.25
C LEU A 349 -1.31 8.88 -11.30
N ARG A 350 -2.26 8.52 -12.16
CA ARG A 350 -2.85 9.49 -13.12
C ARG A 350 -3.59 10.64 -12.43
N HIS A 351 -3.99 10.49 -11.16
CA HIS A 351 -4.63 11.54 -10.36
C HIS A 351 -3.62 12.39 -9.56
N LEU A 352 -2.32 12.18 -9.82
CA LEU A 352 -1.23 12.81 -9.08
C LEU A 352 -1.31 14.34 -9.09
N ARG A 353 -1.76 14.93 -10.20
CA ARG A 353 -1.90 16.38 -10.31
C ARG A 353 -2.84 16.98 -9.26
N ASP A 354 -3.99 16.35 -9.06
CA ASP A 354 -4.99 16.85 -8.12
C ASP A 354 -4.51 16.66 -6.68
N TRP A 355 -3.91 15.52 -6.40
CA TRP A 355 -3.29 15.23 -5.10
C TRP A 355 -2.07 16.11 -4.82
N GLY A 356 -1.28 16.46 -5.83
CA GLY A 356 -0.16 17.41 -5.72
C GLY A 356 -0.64 18.82 -5.40
N ALA A 357 -1.76 19.26 -5.99
CA ALA A 357 -2.40 20.51 -5.63
C ALA A 357 -2.85 20.50 -4.16
N THR A 358 -3.47 19.42 -3.70
CA THR A 358 -3.84 19.25 -2.29
C THR A 358 -2.62 19.32 -1.36
N ALA A 359 -1.53 18.63 -1.71
CA ALA A 359 -0.27 18.67 -0.94
C ALA A 359 0.29 20.12 -0.83
N SER A 360 0.26 20.84 -1.94
CA SER A 360 0.66 22.25 -1.97
C SER A 360 -0.25 23.13 -1.08
N ASP A 361 -1.56 22.87 -1.06
CA ASP A 361 -2.49 23.63 -0.23
C ASP A 361 -2.35 23.28 1.26
N VAL A 362 -2.01 22.04 1.60
CA VAL A 362 -1.63 21.65 2.98
C VAL A 362 -0.40 22.45 3.43
N ASN A 363 0.67 22.49 2.63
CA ASN A 363 1.88 23.27 2.96
C ASN A 363 1.57 24.76 3.15
N LYS A 364 0.76 25.36 2.25
CA LYS A 364 0.31 26.75 2.39
C LYS A 364 -0.53 26.96 3.66
N GLY A 365 -1.37 25.98 4.01
CA GLY A 365 -2.14 26.00 5.26
C GLY A 365 -1.23 26.04 6.47
N VAL A 366 -0.26 25.13 6.54
CA VAL A 366 0.76 25.08 7.60
C VAL A 366 1.53 26.40 7.71
N ALA A 367 1.94 26.96 6.56
CA ALA A 367 2.72 28.21 6.52
C ALA A 367 1.94 29.44 6.99
N ARG A 368 0.60 29.47 6.89
CA ARG A 368 -0.23 30.59 7.39
C ARG A 368 -0.07 30.80 8.88
N ASP A 369 0.18 29.74 9.64
CA ASP A 369 0.35 29.77 11.09
C ASP A 369 1.83 29.76 11.53
N GLY A 370 2.74 29.94 10.56
CA GLY A 370 4.18 30.10 10.81
C GLY A 370 4.99 28.81 10.83
N GLY A 371 4.37 27.67 10.51
CA GLY A 371 5.06 26.39 10.31
C GLY A 371 5.75 26.30 8.95
N THR A 372 6.56 25.27 8.78
CA THR A 372 7.15 24.87 7.49
C THR A 372 6.70 23.45 7.17
N GLY A 373 5.90 23.31 6.10
CA GLY A 373 5.28 22.05 5.72
C GLY A 373 6.07 21.26 4.67
N ALA A 374 6.07 19.95 4.81
CA ALA A 374 6.41 18.98 3.79
C ALA A 374 5.23 18.02 3.62
N ALA A 375 4.58 18.03 2.47
CA ALA A 375 3.46 17.14 2.19
C ALA A 375 3.88 16.03 1.24
N ILE A 376 3.52 14.80 1.57
CA ILE A 376 3.83 13.61 0.78
C ILE A 376 2.51 13.00 0.29
N VAL A 377 2.36 12.88 -1.02
CA VAL A 377 1.28 12.09 -1.61
C VAL A 377 1.78 10.67 -1.80
N TRP A 378 1.13 9.71 -1.13
CA TRP A 378 1.57 8.33 -1.11
C TRP A 378 0.64 7.42 -1.91
N PHE A 379 1.15 6.90 -3.02
CA PHE A 379 0.52 5.92 -3.91
C PHE A 379 1.26 4.58 -3.80
N GLY A 380 1.48 4.10 -2.59
CA GLY A 380 2.31 2.93 -2.32
C GLY A 380 1.54 1.60 -2.27
N TYR A 381 0.28 1.55 -2.73
CA TYR A 381 -0.52 0.33 -2.76
C TYR A 381 -1.53 0.34 -3.91
N ASP A 382 -1.98 -0.86 -4.30
CA ASP A 382 -3.09 -1.02 -5.24
C ASP A 382 -4.40 -0.60 -4.57
N THR A 383 -5.00 0.50 -5.05
CA THR A 383 -6.27 0.96 -4.51
C THR A 383 -7.43 0.09 -5.01
N PRO A 384 -8.46 -0.16 -4.18
CA PRO A 384 -9.58 -0.98 -4.59
C PRO A 384 -10.43 -0.32 -5.68
N ASN A 385 -11.13 -1.15 -6.43
CA ASN A 385 -12.21 -0.75 -7.34
C ASN A 385 -13.58 -1.14 -6.77
N TYR A 386 -14.65 -0.91 -7.53
CA TYR A 386 -16.03 -1.24 -7.09
C TYR A 386 -16.26 -2.72 -6.76
N GLU A 387 -15.46 -3.63 -7.27
CA GLU A 387 -15.59 -5.07 -7.01
C GLU A 387 -14.80 -5.49 -5.76
N THR A 388 -13.70 -4.81 -5.45
CA THR A 388 -12.77 -5.18 -4.40
C THR A 388 -12.85 -4.31 -3.14
N VAL A 389 -13.53 -3.15 -3.20
CA VAL A 389 -13.61 -2.18 -2.08
C VAL A 389 -14.27 -2.75 -0.81
N GLY A 390 -15.09 -3.78 -0.93
CA GLY A 390 -15.67 -4.47 0.23
C GLY A 390 -14.71 -5.46 0.92
N GLY A 391 -13.48 -5.62 0.44
CA GLY A 391 -12.46 -6.51 1.01
C GLY A 391 -11.37 -5.73 1.74
N MET A 392 -10.63 -6.43 2.62
CA MET A 392 -9.52 -5.86 3.40
C MET A 392 -8.15 -6.12 2.79
N ASP A 393 -8.07 -6.98 1.80
CA ASP A 393 -6.81 -7.55 1.34
C ASP A 393 -5.84 -6.48 0.82
N LEU A 394 -6.38 -5.50 0.06
CA LEU A 394 -5.59 -4.38 -0.45
C LEU A 394 -5.17 -3.40 0.66
N ALA A 395 -6.03 -3.21 1.68
CA ALA A 395 -5.68 -2.38 2.83
C ALA A 395 -4.58 -3.04 3.69
N VAL A 396 -4.61 -4.35 3.86
CA VAL A 396 -3.58 -5.09 4.60
C VAL A 396 -2.23 -5.02 3.87
N ALA A 397 -2.20 -5.30 2.56
CA ALA A 397 -0.98 -5.17 1.76
C ALA A 397 -0.45 -3.73 1.73
N GLY A 398 -1.36 -2.76 1.60
CA GLY A 398 -1.03 -1.33 1.67
C GLY A 398 -0.48 -0.93 3.04
N ALA A 399 -1.02 -1.49 4.12
CA ALA A 399 -0.57 -1.22 5.47
C ALA A 399 0.87 -1.73 5.72
N GLU A 400 1.23 -2.90 5.21
CA GLU A 400 2.60 -3.41 5.28
C GLU A 400 3.59 -2.46 4.57
N SER A 401 3.24 -2.01 3.36
CA SER A 401 4.04 -1.05 2.58
C SER A 401 4.13 0.32 3.28
N LEU A 402 3.01 0.80 3.84
CA LEU A 402 2.96 2.07 4.56
C LEU A 402 3.76 2.01 5.87
N THR A 403 3.73 0.90 6.59
CA THR A 403 4.53 0.70 7.81
C THR A 403 6.03 0.82 7.51
N SER A 404 6.51 0.19 6.45
CA SER A 404 7.92 0.33 6.03
C SER A 404 8.25 1.77 5.63
N PHE A 405 7.36 2.42 4.87
CA PHE A 405 7.52 3.81 4.46
C PHE A 405 7.57 4.76 5.66
N LEU A 406 6.65 4.63 6.63
CA LEU A 406 6.58 5.49 7.81
C LEU A 406 7.81 5.32 8.71
N ARG A 407 8.35 4.11 8.87
CA ARG A 407 9.63 3.90 9.57
C ARG A 407 10.80 4.59 8.88
N GLY A 408 10.85 4.52 7.55
CA GLY A 408 11.84 5.27 6.78
C GLY A 408 11.67 6.77 6.95
N LEU A 409 10.43 7.26 6.96
CA LEU A 409 10.11 8.66 7.19
C LEU A 409 10.48 9.13 8.59
N ASP A 410 10.19 8.36 9.63
CA ASP A 410 10.56 8.66 11.03
C ASP A 410 12.08 8.82 11.18
N HIS A 411 12.85 8.03 10.42
CA HIS A 411 14.30 8.16 10.39
C HIS A 411 14.79 9.44 9.67
N GLU A 412 14.10 9.86 8.60
CA GLU A 412 14.49 10.98 7.75
C GLU A 412 13.92 12.33 8.23
N ALA A 413 12.76 12.33 8.89
CA ALA A 413 12.13 13.55 9.36
C ALA A 413 12.94 14.22 10.47
N PRO A 414 12.96 15.57 10.55
CA PRO A 414 13.54 16.25 11.72
C PRO A 414 12.89 15.74 13.02
N GLY A 415 13.70 15.43 14.03
CA GLY A 415 13.22 14.79 15.26
C GLY A 415 12.25 15.63 16.13
N ASP A 416 12.01 16.89 15.77
CA ASP A 416 11.03 17.80 16.36
C ASP A 416 9.88 18.14 15.39
N ALA A 417 9.84 17.56 14.20
CA ALA A 417 8.76 17.73 13.26
C ALA A 417 7.53 16.91 13.67
N VAL A 418 6.35 17.50 13.53
CA VAL A 418 5.07 16.81 13.76
C VAL A 418 4.70 16.03 12.49
N THR A 419 4.54 14.72 12.61
CA THR A 419 4.12 13.86 11.50
C THR A 419 2.64 13.55 11.57
N THR A 420 1.90 13.92 10.53
CA THR A 420 0.45 13.69 10.39
C THR A 420 0.15 12.78 9.20
N VAL A 421 -0.56 11.68 9.44
CA VAL A 421 -1.06 10.79 8.38
C VAL A 421 -2.54 11.05 8.14
N ILE A 422 -2.92 11.34 6.90
CA ILE A 422 -4.28 11.70 6.51
C ILE A 422 -4.81 10.69 5.51
N GLY A 423 -5.75 9.86 5.94
CA GLY A 423 -6.39 8.85 5.10
C GLY A 423 -7.80 9.28 4.68
N HIS A 424 -8.05 9.27 3.37
CA HIS A 424 -9.38 9.46 2.82
C HIS A 424 -10.02 8.14 2.43
N SER A 425 -11.31 7.97 2.78
CA SER A 425 -12.09 6.79 2.36
C SER A 425 -11.40 5.47 2.76
N TYR A 426 -11.17 4.57 1.82
CA TYR A 426 -10.43 3.31 2.02
C TYR A 426 -8.96 3.53 2.42
N GLY A 427 -8.35 4.66 2.04
CA GLY A 427 -7.00 5.02 2.48
C GLY A 427 -6.91 5.20 4.01
N SER A 428 -8.00 5.60 4.68
CA SER A 428 -8.05 5.64 6.14
C SER A 428 -7.95 4.23 6.74
N THR A 429 -8.60 3.22 6.14
CA THR A 429 -8.49 1.83 6.58
C THR A 429 -7.03 1.35 6.49
N THR A 430 -6.34 1.64 5.38
CA THR A 430 -4.92 1.32 5.19
C THR A 430 -4.03 2.01 6.21
N ALA A 431 -4.24 3.32 6.45
CA ALA A 431 -3.47 4.09 7.42
C ALA A 431 -3.64 3.59 8.86
N PHE A 432 -4.89 3.31 9.26
CA PHE A 432 -5.19 2.79 10.59
C PHE A 432 -4.65 1.37 10.81
N LEU A 433 -4.69 0.52 9.78
CA LEU A 433 -4.05 -0.80 9.86
C LEU A 433 -2.53 -0.68 10.02
N ALA A 434 -1.87 0.21 9.28
CA ALA A 434 -0.43 0.40 9.36
C ALA A 434 0.00 0.84 10.76
N VAL A 435 -0.59 1.92 11.26
CA VAL A 435 -0.24 2.50 12.57
C VAL A 435 -0.71 1.60 13.71
N GLY A 436 -1.93 1.05 13.62
CA GLY A 436 -2.51 0.21 14.68
C GLY A 436 -1.91 -1.19 14.80
N SER A 437 -1.27 -1.72 13.76
CA SER A 437 -0.59 -3.03 13.81
C SER A 437 0.88 -2.94 14.22
N ALA A 438 1.45 -1.74 14.27
CA ALA A 438 2.82 -1.53 14.69
C ALA A 438 2.96 -1.60 16.22
N TYR A 439 4.13 -2.06 16.69
CA TYR A 439 4.46 -2.09 18.13
C TYR A 439 4.89 -0.73 18.66
N ASP A 440 5.05 0.25 17.79
CA ASP A 440 5.43 1.63 18.05
C ASP A 440 4.52 2.56 17.24
N ASN A 441 4.57 3.87 17.48
CA ASN A 441 3.76 4.84 16.75
C ASN A 441 4.31 5.19 15.36
N LEU A 442 5.35 4.54 14.87
CA LEU A 442 5.98 4.81 13.58
C LEU A 442 6.35 6.30 13.36
N GLY A 443 6.63 7.05 14.43
CA GLY A 443 6.83 8.49 14.36
C GLY A 443 5.58 9.31 14.02
N VAL A 444 4.38 8.72 14.08
CA VAL A 444 3.11 9.38 13.72
C VAL A 444 2.49 10.06 14.96
N ASP A 445 2.45 11.39 14.97
CA ASP A 445 1.82 12.17 16.03
C ASP A 445 0.30 12.24 15.84
N ASN A 446 -0.17 12.44 14.62
CA ASN A 446 -1.60 12.58 14.32
C ASN A 446 -2.02 11.62 13.19
N LEU A 447 -3.12 10.91 13.40
CA LEU A 447 -3.75 10.03 12.43
C LEU A 447 -5.18 10.52 12.17
N ILE A 448 -5.42 10.99 10.95
CA ILE A 448 -6.68 11.64 10.56
C ILE A 448 -7.42 10.78 9.54
N ALA A 449 -8.68 10.48 9.82
CA ALA A 449 -9.60 9.84 8.89
C ALA A 449 -10.66 10.81 8.39
N VAL A 450 -10.78 11.01 7.08
CA VAL A 450 -11.86 11.80 6.48
C VAL A 450 -12.66 10.95 5.50
N GLY A 451 -13.99 11.02 5.58
CA GLY A 451 -14.88 10.24 4.72
C GLY A 451 -14.61 8.73 4.81
N SER A 452 -14.21 8.23 5.97
CA SER A 452 -13.76 6.85 6.13
C SER A 452 -14.79 5.83 5.68
N ALA A 453 -14.35 4.84 4.88
CA ALA A 453 -15.16 3.68 4.55
C ALA A 453 -15.46 2.78 5.77
N GLY A 454 -14.75 2.99 6.87
CA GLY A 454 -14.83 2.23 8.12
C GLY A 454 -13.59 1.36 8.35
N LEU A 455 -13.46 0.89 9.57
CA LEU A 455 -12.39 0.01 10.01
C LEU A 455 -12.94 -1.37 10.36
N THR A 456 -12.09 -2.36 10.44
CA THR A 456 -12.43 -3.72 10.86
C THR A 456 -11.87 -4.02 12.23
N ASP A 457 -12.35 -5.10 12.85
CA ASP A 457 -11.79 -5.64 14.09
C ASP A 457 -10.27 -5.92 13.98
N ARG A 458 -9.77 -6.20 12.76
CA ARG A 458 -8.33 -6.34 12.51
C ARG A 458 -7.54 -5.04 12.69
N ALA A 459 -8.13 -3.90 12.38
CA ALA A 459 -7.50 -2.60 12.66
C ALA A 459 -7.38 -2.33 14.16
N LEU A 460 -8.13 -3.06 14.97
CA LEU A 460 -8.18 -2.94 16.42
C LEU A 460 -7.47 -4.10 17.16
N GLY A 461 -6.82 -5.02 16.43
CA GLY A 461 -6.14 -6.21 16.98
C GLY A 461 -7.01 -7.48 16.95
N GLU A 462 -6.38 -8.66 17.10
CA GLU A 462 -7.07 -9.95 17.06
C GLU A 462 -7.95 -10.20 18.30
N ASP A 463 -7.77 -9.43 19.36
CA ASP A 463 -8.56 -9.49 20.59
C ASP A 463 -9.49 -8.28 20.63
N PRO A 464 -10.82 -8.45 20.60
CA PRO A 464 -11.76 -7.34 20.75
C PRO A 464 -11.65 -6.61 22.10
N ASP A 465 -11.00 -7.23 23.09
CA ASP A 465 -10.62 -6.60 24.37
C ASP A 465 -9.15 -6.09 24.38
N ALA A 466 -8.32 -6.46 23.41
CA ALA A 466 -7.02 -5.85 23.20
C ALA A 466 -7.25 -4.48 22.54
N ARG A 467 -7.21 -3.45 23.35
CA ARG A 467 -7.09 -2.08 22.86
C ARG A 467 -5.88 -2.05 21.94
N VAL A 468 -6.09 -1.76 20.68
CA VAL A 468 -5.02 -1.29 19.81
C VAL A 468 -4.54 -0.01 20.45
N ASP A 469 -3.38 -0.10 21.06
CA ASP A 469 -2.72 1.06 21.61
C ASP A 469 -2.08 1.78 20.41
N TYR A 470 -2.74 2.82 19.92
CA TYR A 470 -2.10 3.73 18.96
C TYR A 470 -0.97 4.54 19.64
N ALA A 471 -0.46 4.00 20.70
CA ALA A 471 0.81 4.26 21.40
C ALA A 471 1.36 5.70 21.31
N GLY A 472 0.51 6.68 21.66
CA GLY A 472 0.90 8.09 21.62
C GLY A 472 0.51 8.85 20.36
N THR A 473 -0.14 8.19 19.39
CA THR A 473 -0.74 8.83 18.21
C THR A 473 -2.11 9.40 18.56
N ASN A 474 -2.35 10.67 18.25
CA ASN A 474 -3.67 11.29 18.37
C ASN A 474 -4.54 10.88 17.19
N ILE A 475 -5.77 10.45 17.45
CA ILE A 475 -6.71 10.02 16.43
C ILE A 475 -7.76 11.10 16.20
N TYR A 476 -8.00 11.42 14.92
CA TYR A 476 -9.02 12.35 14.49
C TYR A 476 -9.88 11.74 13.40
N ALA A 477 -11.18 12.06 13.39
CA ALA A 477 -12.08 11.58 12.36
C ALA A 477 -13.14 12.62 12.00
N SER A 478 -13.48 12.68 10.71
CA SER A 478 -14.61 13.48 10.22
C SER A 478 -15.35 12.76 9.10
N THR A 479 -16.67 12.86 9.15
CA THR A 479 -17.55 12.37 8.09
C THR A 479 -18.63 13.43 7.84
N SER A 480 -18.67 14.00 6.63
CA SER A 480 -19.69 14.98 6.27
C SER A 480 -21.10 14.37 6.35
N PRO A 481 -22.09 15.13 6.82
CA PRO A 481 -23.49 14.71 6.78
C PRO A 481 -23.98 14.36 5.37
N GLU A 482 -23.41 14.97 4.34
CA GLU A 482 -23.75 14.75 2.93
C GLU A 482 -22.95 13.57 2.30
N ASP A 483 -21.98 13.02 3.00
CA ASP A 483 -21.21 11.86 2.53
C ASP A 483 -21.99 10.55 2.67
N MET A 484 -22.77 10.27 1.63
CA MET A 484 -23.57 9.06 1.57
C MET A 484 -22.71 7.79 1.34
N TRP A 485 -21.52 7.92 0.75
CA TRP A 485 -20.67 6.77 0.46
C TRP A 485 -20.00 6.23 1.71
N ALA A 486 -19.40 7.07 2.54
CA ALA A 486 -18.86 6.66 3.83
C ALA A 486 -19.91 6.02 4.72
N ARG A 487 -21.11 6.65 4.80
CA ARG A 487 -22.24 6.16 5.60
C ARG A 487 -22.82 4.84 5.06
N LYS A 488 -23.03 4.72 3.73
CA LYS A 488 -23.54 3.50 3.10
C LYS A 488 -22.49 2.39 3.06
N GLY A 489 -21.22 2.73 2.93
CA GLY A 489 -20.12 1.76 2.98
C GLY A 489 -20.13 1.01 4.30
N ARG A 490 -20.22 1.72 5.41
CA ARG A 490 -20.33 1.13 6.76
C ARG A 490 -21.61 0.31 6.92
N TRP A 491 -22.76 0.83 6.50
CA TRP A 491 -24.05 0.12 6.60
C TRP A 491 -24.13 -1.11 5.68
N ALA A 492 -23.63 -1.02 4.45
CA ALA A 492 -23.60 -2.19 3.55
C ALA A 492 -22.66 -3.29 4.08
N SER A 493 -21.59 -2.89 4.77
CA SER A 493 -20.72 -3.81 5.50
C SER A 493 -21.47 -4.55 6.61
N ASP A 494 -22.27 -3.86 7.40
CA ASP A 494 -23.09 -4.49 8.45
C ASP A 494 -24.12 -5.46 7.88
N GLY A 495 -24.76 -5.13 6.76
CA GLY A 495 -25.71 -6.01 6.07
C GLY A 495 -25.06 -7.22 5.37
N LEU A 496 -23.81 -7.11 4.95
CA LEU A 496 -23.01 -8.16 4.31
C LEU A 496 -22.16 -8.96 5.32
N ASN A 497 -22.15 -8.57 6.58
CA ASN A 497 -21.39 -9.19 7.67
C ASN A 497 -21.72 -10.67 7.90
N LEU A 498 -22.84 -11.15 7.37
CA LEU A 498 -23.19 -12.58 7.38
C LEU A 498 -22.37 -13.41 6.37
N ILE A 499 -21.60 -12.78 5.47
CA ILE A 499 -21.01 -13.48 4.32
C ILE A 499 -19.50 -13.23 4.14
N ARG A 500 -18.90 -12.18 4.74
CA ARG A 500 -17.49 -11.85 4.53
C ARG A 500 -16.80 -11.42 5.82
N TRP A 501 -15.73 -12.09 6.17
CA TRP A 501 -14.77 -11.69 7.18
C TRP A 501 -14.07 -10.39 6.76
N GLY A 502 -14.05 -9.42 7.66
CA GLY A 502 -13.36 -8.16 7.46
C GLY A 502 -14.28 -7.06 6.93
N THR A 503 -15.23 -6.66 7.73
CA THR A 503 -16.16 -5.60 7.37
C THR A 503 -15.70 -4.26 7.91
N HIS A 504 -15.91 -3.22 7.13
CA HIS A 504 -15.62 -1.83 7.47
C HIS A 504 -16.69 -1.25 8.42
N SER A 505 -16.99 -1.94 9.53
CA SER A 505 -18.13 -1.57 10.38
C SER A 505 -17.81 -0.50 11.43
N ILE A 506 -16.52 -0.30 11.73
CA ILE A 506 -16.08 0.57 12.83
C ILE A 506 -15.82 1.98 12.30
N ASP A 507 -16.50 2.96 12.86
CA ASP A 507 -16.21 4.38 12.61
C ASP A 507 -14.91 4.77 13.34
N PRO A 508 -13.89 5.33 12.66
CA PRO A 508 -12.69 5.81 13.34
C PRO A 508 -12.96 6.78 14.49
N GLY A 509 -14.02 7.59 14.38
CA GLY A 509 -14.45 8.51 15.45
C GLY A 509 -15.01 7.82 16.69
N SER A 510 -15.32 6.51 16.62
CA SER A 510 -15.79 5.71 17.76
C SER A 510 -14.67 5.04 18.56
N ILE A 511 -13.42 5.13 18.10
CA ILE A 511 -12.26 4.60 18.82
C ILE A 511 -12.08 5.37 20.12
N ASP A 512 -11.80 4.64 21.21
CA ASP A 512 -11.62 5.26 22.53
C ASP A 512 -10.42 6.24 22.50
N GLY A 513 -10.68 7.50 22.81
CA GLY A 513 -9.70 8.59 22.72
C GLY A 513 -9.65 9.32 21.37
N ALA A 514 -10.44 8.92 20.38
CA ALA A 514 -10.53 9.66 19.12
C ALA A 514 -11.27 11.00 19.31
N THR A 515 -10.81 12.01 18.61
CA THR A 515 -11.44 13.33 18.53
C THR A 515 -12.15 13.48 17.19
N SER A 516 -13.47 13.64 17.21
CA SER A 516 -14.23 13.97 16.00
C SER A 516 -14.19 15.46 15.73
N PHE A 517 -14.14 15.85 14.46
CA PHE A 517 -14.19 17.25 14.05
C PHE A 517 -15.24 17.46 12.93
N ASP A 518 -15.72 18.70 12.78
CA ASP A 518 -16.83 19.02 11.91
C ASP A 518 -16.40 19.22 10.45
N SER A 519 -17.32 18.96 9.53
CA SER A 519 -17.19 19.15 8.07
C SER A 519 -18.50 19.63 7.44
N ASN A 520 -19.42 20.15 8.26
CA ASN A 520 -20.76 20.58 7.84
C ASN A 520 -20.84 22.05 7.36
N GLY A 521 -19.74 22.80 7.42
CA GLY A 521 -19.67 24.19 6.99
C GLY A 521 -20.40 25.15 7.92
N GLY A 522 -20.67 24.74 9.15
CA GLY A 522 -21.43 25.53 10.11
C GLY A 522 -22.93 25.64 9.75
N TYR A 523 -23.45 24.78 8.90
CA TYR A 523 -24.88 24.72 8.58
C TYR A 523 -25.59 23.75 9.54
N GLY A 524 -26.51 24.31 10.33
CA GLY A 524 -27.33 23.56 11.27
C GLY A 524 -27.05 23.99 12.72
N PRO A 525 -28.05 23.88 13.61
CA PRO A 525 -27.83 24.19 15.02
C PRO A 525 -26.91 23.13 15.65
N ASN A 526 -25.98 23.58 16.46
CA ASN A 526 -25.26 22.71 17.39
C ASN A 526 -26.29 22.00 18.28
N LEU A 527 -25.98 20.80 18.81
CA LEU A 527 -26.88 20.07 19.72
C LEU A 527 -27.23 20.86 21.00
N ASP A 528 -26.38 21.80 21.40
CA ASP A 528 -26.67 22.73 22.51
C ASP A 528 -27.59 23.89 22.11
N GLY A 529 -28.04 23.94 20.85
CA GLY A 529 -28.87 24.98 20.28
C GLY A 529 -28.13 26.28 19.96
N SER A 530 -26.81 26.32 20.10
CA SER A 530 -26.02 27.47 19.66
C SER A 530 -25.97 27.55 18.13
N GLN A 531 -25.83 28.77 17.59
CA GLN A 531 -25.64 28.95 16.15
C GLN A 531 -24.19 28.53 15.80
N PRO A 532 -23.99 27.72 14.75
CA PRO A 532 -22.67 27.37 14.32
C PRO A 532 -21.91 28.61 13.82
N THR A 533 -20.66 28.72 14.21
CA THR A 533 -19.76 29.80 13.79
C THR A 533 -18.48 29.18 13.22
N SER A 534 -18.66 28.42 12.16
CA SER A 534 -17.53 27.85 11.44
C SER A 534 -16.90 28.96 10.59
N ALA A 535 -15.80 29.47 11.04
CA ALA A 535 -15.00 30.46 10.32
C ALA A 535 -13.52 30.26 10.67
N ARG A 536 -12.65 30.58 9.74
CA ARG A 536 -11.20 30.69 10.01
C ARG A 536 -10.94 31.78 11.05
N HIS A 537 -9.75 31.78 11.64
CA HIS A 537 -9.31 32.81 12.60
C HIS A 537 -9.42 34.24 12.07
N ASP A 538 -9.35 34.45 10.76
CA ASP A 538 -9.56 35.74 10.09
C ASP A 538 -11.03 36.10 9.84
N GLY A 539 -11.96 35.23 10.21
CA GLY A 539 -13.40 35.40 10.05
C GLY A 539 -13.94 34.97 8.67
N THR A 540 -13.14 34.35 7.82
CA THR A 540 -13.59 33.79 6.54
C THR A 540 -14.52 32.61 6.79
N PRO A 541 -15.78 32.60 6.25
CA PRO A 541 -16.67 31.46 6.39
C PRO A 541 -16.08 30.19 5.78
N LEU A 542 -16.22 29.08 6.47
CA LEU A 542 -15.86 27.76 5.99
C LEU A 542 -17.06 27.09 5.32
N LEU A 543 -16.79 26.30 4.32
CA LEU A 543 -17.81 25.64 3.50
C LEU A 543 -17.95 24.18 3.89
N GLN A 544 -19.18 23.67 3.70
CA GLN A 544 -19.49 22.27 3.93
C GLN A 544 -18.79 21.39 2.89
N THR A 545 -18.34 20.21 3.30
CA THR A 545 -17.92 19.14 2.40
C THR A 545 -19.18 18.51 1.77
N PRO A 546 -19.44 18.69 0.47
CA PRO A 546 -20.74 18.36 -0.13
C PRO A 546 -20.92 16.88 -0.50
N GLY A 547 -19.92 16.05 -0.29
CA GLY A 547 -19.97 14.64 -0.68
C GLY A 547 -18.76 13.86 -0.21
N HIS A 548 -18.36 12.85 -1.00
CA HIS A 548 -17.26 11.93 -0.66
C HIS A 548 -15.91 12.34 -1.27
N GLY A 549 -15.85 13.34 -2.13
CA GLY A 549 -14.62 13.75 -2.82
C GLY A 549 -13.56 14.35 -1.90
N THR A 550 -12.30 14.30 -2.33
CA THR A 550 -11.17 14.94 -1.64
C THR A 550 -10.98 16.39 -2.08
N HIS A 551 -11.18 16.66 -3.37
CA HIS A 551 -11.04 17.96 -4.03
C HIS A 551 -11.99 17.99 -5.24
N ASP A 552 -12.04 19.10 -5.98
CA ASP A 552 -12.90 19.24 -7.17
C ASP A 552 -12.46 18.28 -8.29
N GLU A 553 -13.00 17.10 -8.31
CA GLU A 553 -12.75 16.08 -9.33
C GLU A 553 -13.64 16.23 -10.57
N GLY A 554 -14.27 17.37 -10.77
CA GLY A 554 -15.02 17.79 -11.96
C GLY A 554 -15.84 16.70 -12.61
N ASP A 555 -16.70 15.98 -12.12
CA ASP A 555 -17.70 15.07 -12.72
C ASP A 555 -18.03 13.80 -11.90
N TRP A 556 -17.37 13.51 -10.78
CA TRP A 556 -17.61 12.31 -9.98
C TRP A 556 -18.61 12.52 -8.83
N SER A 557 -19.14 13.74 -8.67
CA SER A 557 -20.17 14.02 -7.69
C SER A 557 -21.53 13.56 -8.18
N ILE A 558 -21.84 12.29 -8.04
CA ILE A 558 -23.19 11.77 -8.20
C ILE A 558 -24.07 12.43 -7.13
N GLY A 559 -24.70 13.54 -7.49
CA GLY A 559 -25.79 14.15 -6.73
C GLY A 559 -25.47 15.46 -6.03
N THR A 560 -24.42 16.19 -6.39
CA THR A 560 -24.14 17.49 -5.76
C THR A 560 -24.43 18.69 -6.64
N THR A 561 -24.96 19.69 -6.00
CA THR A 561 -25.42 20.98 -6.50
C THR A 561 -24.24 21.92 -6.80
N GLY A 562 -23.29 21.60 -7.68
CA GLY A 562 -22.40 22.60 -8.28
C GLY A 562 -21.44 23.35 -7.34
N TYR A 563 -21.14 22.84 -6.17
CA TYR A 563 -20.12 23.36 -5.26
C TYR A 563 -18.90 22.42 -5.30
N PRO A 564 -17.72 22.92 -5.64
CA PRO A 564 -16.55 22.10 -5.95
C PRO A 564 -15.66 21.80 -4.72
N GLU A 565 -16.21 21.39 -3.59
CA GLU A 565 -15.41 21.37 -2.35
C GLU A 565 -15.42 19.98 -1.70
N GLY A 566 -14.23 19.37 -1.65
CA GLY A 566 -13.99 18.10 -1.01
C GLY A 566 -13.41 18.22 0.40
N TYR A 567 -13.14 17.08 1.06
CA TYR A 567 -12.55 17.03 2.41
C TYR A 567 -11.21 17.73 2.52
N LEU A 568 -10.40 17.68 1.47
CA LEU A 568 -9.02 18.17 1.45
C LEU A 568 -8.85 19.45 0.61
N GLN A 569 -9.94 20.14 0.31
CA GLN A 569 -9.92 21.36 -0.47
C GLN A 569 -9.86 22.60 0.41
N ASP A 570 -8.96 23.55 0.07
CA ASP A 570 -8.86 24.82 0.79
C ASP A 570 -10.20 25.60 0.71
N GLY A 571 -10.73 25.97 1.86
CA GLY A 571 -12.05 26.62 2.00
C GLY A 571 -13.08 25.73 2.67
N SER A 572 -12.93 24.40 2.65
CA SER A 572 -13.79 23.50 3.41
C SER A 572 -13.49 23.54 4.90
N GLU A 573 -14.51 23.30 5.71
CA GLU A 573 -14.34 23.19 7.18
C GLU A 573 -13.47 22.00 7.54
N SER A 574 -13.60 20.87 6.83
CA SER A 574 -12.77 19.70 7.01
C SER A 574 -11.28 20.04 6.82
N PHE A 575 -10.93 20.72 5.72
CA PHE A 575 -9.57 21.11 5.46
C PHE A 575 -9.01 22.08 6.52
N ALA A 576 -9.82 23.07 6.93
CA ALA A 576 -9.41 24.02 7.97
C ALA A 576 -9.13 23.32 9.31
N ASN A 577 -9.94 22.33 9.69
CA ASN A 577 -9.71 21.51 10.87
C ASN A 577 -8.44 20.67 10.74
N ILE A 578 -8.19 20.08 9.57
CA ILE A 578 -6.96 19.30 9.31
C ILE A 578 -5.73 20.19 9.50
N ILE A 579 -5.72 21.39 8.93
CA ILE A 579 -4.60 22.33 9.07
C ILE A 579 -4.39 22.73 10.55
N GLU A 580 -5.48 22.98 11.29
CA GLU A 580 -5.38 23.31 12.70
C GLU A 580 -4.82 22.13 13.52
N ILE A 581 -5.26 20.90 13.24
CA ILE A 581 -4.71 19.69 13.87
C ILE A 581 -3.21 19.55 13.58
N ILE A 582 -2.78 19.76 12.34
CA ILE A 582 -1.36 19.69 11.96
C ILE A 582 -0.54 20.72 12.77
N ASN A 583 -1.06 21.92 12.97
CA ASN A 583 -0.32 23.01 13.61
C ASN A 583 -0.39 22.99 15.14
N THR A 584 -1.49 22.53 15.72
CA THR A 584 -1.76 22.69 17.16
C THR A 584 -2.04 21.38 17.91
N GLY A 585 -2.41 20.33 17.19
CA GLY A 585 -2.92 19.08 17.78
C GLY A 585 -4.41 19.12 18.15
N ASP A 586 -5.11 20.23 17.91
CA ASP A 586 -6.54 20.37 18.21
C ASP A 586 -7.31 20.82 16.96
N PRO A 587 -8.53 20.32 16.72
CA PRO A 587 -9.35 20.81 15.62
C PRO A 587 -9.92 22.21 15.91
N LEU A 588 -10.14 23.01 14.86
CA LEU A 588 -10.78 24.33 14.95
C LEU A 588 -12.24 24.23 15.41
N THR A 589 -12.96 23.21 14.96
CA THR A 589 -14.34 22.96 15.32
C THR A 589 -14.55 21.49 15.69
N THR A 590 -15.32 21.25 16.73
CA THR A 590 -15.76 19.91 17.10
C THR A 590 -17.25 19.77 16.82
N PRO A 591 -17.76 18.59 16.44
CA PRO A 591 -19.16 18.39 16.21
C PRO A 591 -19.94 18.83 17.44
N GLY A 592 -20.88 19.73 17.27
CA GLY A 592 -21.87 20.04 18.28
C GLY A 592 -22.74 18.80 18.51
N GLY A 593 -22.13 17.76 19.10
CA GLY A 593 -22.82 16.63 19.69
C GLY A 593 -23.77 15.83 18.81
N TYR A 594 -23.40 15.48 17.57
CA TYR A 594 -23.96 14.26 16.98
C TYR A 594 -23.31 13.08 17.69
N GLY A 595 -23.88 12.73 18.85
CA GLY A 595 -23.51 11.55 19.60
C GLY A 595 -23.65 10.33 18.69
N SER A 596 -22.75 9.38 18.85
CA SER A 596 -22.69 8.09 18.15
C SER A 596 -24.01 7.29 18.17
N ASP A 597 -25.04 7.75 18.88
CA ASP A 597 -26.28 7.01 19.15
C ASP A 597 -27.52 7.52 18.38
N ASP A 598 -27.44 8.66 17.70
CA ASP A 598 -28.64 9.27 17.06
C ASP A 598 -28.83 8.92 15.56
N TRP A 599 -28.03 8.03 15.00
CA TRP A 599 -28.13 7.62 13.59
C TRP A 599 -29.37 6.77 13.23
N TRP A 600 -30.22 6.42 14.22
CA TRP A 600 -31.46 5.66 14.01
C TRP A 600 -32.67 6.48 13.54
N LEU A 601 -32.56 7.79 13.38
CA LEU A 601 -33.73 8.66 13.16
C LEU A 601 -33.86 9.27 11.75
N TRP A 602 -32.99 8.94 10.76
CA TRP A 602 -33.12 9.41 9.38
C TRP A 602 -33.03 8.31 8.34
#